data_7775007fd7c6eeacd7451476825b3eee
#
_entry.id   7775007fd7c6eeacd7451476825b3eee
#
_cell.length_a   1.000
_cell.length_b   1.000
_cell.length_c   1.000
_cell.angle_alpha   90.00
_cell.angle_beta   90.00
_cell.angle_gamma   90.00
#
_symmetry.space_group_name_H-M   'P 1'
#
loop_
_entity.id
_entity.type
_entity.pdbx_description
1 polymer ?
#
loop_
_entity_poly.entity_id
_entity_poly.type
_entity_poly.pdbx_seq_one_letter_code
_entity_poly.pdbx_strand_id
1 'polypeptide(L)'
;TNIVSTPIPMLHMDNEAKEVFSSCNLGDSEFYKAQLYIKQRKIFTQILDYNYLCSFTNILDYICFPETIFRHEISIPRNLIDYINGFSSFSEYQEYWQNRPGVIFPEMITMKEGFDKTLDYFIIRDINIHYGIASERLKTAIEENGITGLRFEPIEIVFK
;
A
#
# COMPACT_ATOMS: atom_id res chain seq x y z
N THR A 1 -5.53 17.14 -8.97
CA THR A 1 -5.01 15.85 -8.49
C THR A 1 -6.17 15.06 -7.93
N ASN A 2 -6.45 13.92 -8.54
CA ASN A 2 -7.60 13.07 -8.17
C ASN A 2 -7.33 12.29 -6.87
N ILE A 3 -6.06 11.95 -6.61
CA ILE A 3 -5.66 11.22 -5.43
C ILE A 3 -4.59 12.02 -4.67
N VAL A 4 -4.74 12.11 -3.36
CA VAL A 4 -3.79 12.77 -2.46
C VAL A 4 -3.28 11.81 -1.41
N SER A 5 -1.98 11.86 -1.18
CA SER A 5 -1.33 11.14 -0.09
C SER A 5 -1.44 11.97 1.20
N THR A 6 -1.72 11.28 2.29
CA THR A 6 -1.72 11.85 3.63
C THR A 6 -0.75 11.06 4.52
N PRO A 7 -0.34 11.58 5.68
CA PRO A 7 0.51 10.83 6.62
C PRO A 7 -0.11 9.53 7.14
N ILE A 8 -1.42 9.38 6.97
CA ILE A 8 -2.14 8.15 7.31
C ILE A 8 -2.14 7.28 6.04
N PRO A 9 -1.84 5.97 6.12
CA PRO A 9 -1.79 5.07 4.97
C PRO A 9 -3.20 4.79 4.43
N MET A 10 -3.84 5.81 3.91
CA MET A 10 -5.17 5.77 3.32
C MET A 10 -5.16 6.54 2.01
N LEU A 11 -5.83 6.00 1.00
CA LEU A 11 -6.03 6.72 -0.25
C LEU A 11 -7.20 7.68 -0.10
N HIS A 12 -6.90 8.97 -0.27
CA HIS A 12 -7.91 10.01 -0.40
C HIS A 12 -8.07 10.34 -1.87
N MET A 13 -9.29 10.24 -2.37
CA MET A 13 -9.60 10.38 -3.77
C MET A 13 -10.87 11.18 -4.01
N ASP A 14 -10.92 11.89 -5.12
CA ASP A 14 -12.15 12.54 -5.58
C ASP A 14 -13.18 11.52 -6.10
N ASN A 15 -14.30 12.01 -6.63
CA ASN A 15 -15.36 11.12 -7.08
C ASN A 15 -15.01 10.36 -8.37
N GLU A 16 -14.19 10.95 -9.26
CA GLU A 16 -13.75 10.27 -10.48
C GLU A 16 -12.88 9.06 -10.16
N ALA A 17 -11.87 9.27 -9.32
CA ALA A 17 -11.02 8.18 -8.87
C ALA A 17 -11.81 7.12 -8.08
N LYS A 18 -12.76 7.54 -7.23
CA LYS A 18 -13.64 6.61 -6.53
C LYS A 18 -14.44 5.72 -7.47
N GLU A 19 -14.99 6.26 -8.56
CA GLU A 19 -15.74 5.47 -9.55
C GLU A 19 -14.85 4.40 -10.19
N VAL A 20 -13.61 4.76 -10.56
CA VAL A 20 -12.65 3.79 -11.11
C VAL A 20 -12.34 2.68 -10.10
N PHE A 21 -12.02 3.03 -8.86
CA PHE A 21 -11.76 2.03 -7.82
C PHE A 21 -12.99 1.16 -7.53
N SER A 22 -14.20 1.75 -7.50
CA SER A 22 -15.44 1.01 -7.25
C SER A 22 -15.80 0.00 -8.34
N SER A 23 -15.22 0.13 -9.53
CA SER A 23 -15.40 -0.83 -10.61
C SER A 23 -14.50 -2.07 -10.49
N CYS A 24 -13.60 -2.08 -9.51
CA CYS A 24 -12.61 -3.11 -9.29
C CYS A 24 -12.92 -3.95 -8.04
N ASN A 25 -12.29 -5.12 -7.94
CA ASN A 25 -12.41 -5.96 -6.74
C ASN A 25 -11.50 -5.43 -5.62
N LEU A 26 -12.08 -4.74 -4.65
CA LEU A 26 -11.38 -4.17 -3.52
C LEU A 26 -11.46 -5.05 -2.25
N GLY A 27 -12.07 -6.24 -2.36
CA GLY A 27 -12.34 -7.10 -1.22
C GLY A 27 -13.26 -6.44 -0.20
N ASP A 28 -13.04 -6.75 1.08
CA ASP A 28 -13.77 -6.13 2.19
C ASP A 28 -13.24 -4.70 2.40
N SER A 29 -13.90 -3.75 1.74
CA SER A 29 -13.49 -2.34 1.73
C SER A 29 -14.69 -1.41 1.65
N GLU A 30 -14.55 -0.23 2.26
CA GLU A 30 -15.58 0.81 2.26
C GLU A 30 -14.99 2.18 1.93
N PHE A 31 -15.83 3.02 1.31
CA PHE A 31 -15.51 4.43 1.06
C PHE A 31 -16.22 5.32 2.09
N TYR A 32 -15.46 6.19 2.70
CA TYR A 32 -15.96 7.18 3.64
C TYR A 32 -15.76 8.59 3.09
N LYS A 33 -16.72 9.48 3.32
CA LYS A 33 -16.58 10.89 2.96
C LYS A 33 -15.52 11.56 3.82
N ALA A 34 -14.69 12.38 3.21
CA ALA A 34 -13.67 13.18 3.87
C ALA A 34 -13.66 14.60 3.31
N GLN A 35 -13.16 15.53 4.08
CA GLN A 35 -12.94 16.90 3.65
C GLN A 35 -11.47 17.26 3.84
N LEU A 36 -10.83 17.73 2.77
CA LEU A 36 -9.48 18.24 2.83
C LEU A 36 -9.50 19.76 2.96
N TYR A 37 -8.91 20.24 4.04
CA TYR A 37 -8.79 21.68 4.31
C TYR A 37 -7.41 22.17 3.86
N ILE A 38 -7.38 22.91 2.76
CA ILE A 38 -6.13 23.51 2.25
C ILE A 38 -6.03 24.94 2.75
N LYS A 39 -5.13 25.20 3.67
CA LYS A 39 -4.85 26.54 4.17
C LYS A 39 -3.85 27.25 3.24
N GLN A 40 -4.35 28.13 2.40
CA GLN A 40 -3.50 29.00 1.58
C GLN A 40 -3.32 30.33 2.31
N ARG A 41 -2.07 30.62 2.74
CA ARG A 41 -1.72 31.86 3.48
C ARG A 41 -2.76 32.18 4.59
N LYS A 42 -2.53 33.07 5.47
CA LYS A 42 -3.34 33.28 6.70
C LYS A 42 -4.85 33.59 6.50
N ILE A 43 -5.37 33.64 5.29
CA ILE A 43 -6.67 34.27 5.00
C ILE A 43 -7.65 33.36 4.25
N PHE A 44 -7.22 32.29 3.59
CA PHE A 44 -8.11 31.47 2.76
C PHE A 44 -7.99 29.97 3.08
N THR A 45 -9.12 29.35 3.30
CA THR A 45 -9.22 27.89 3.44
C THR A 45 -10.06 27.37 2.28
N GLN A 46 -9.46 26.58 1.42
CA GLN A 46 -10.20 25.82 0.43
C GLN A 46 -10.59 24.48 1.05
N ILE A 47 -11.87 24.14 0.92
CA ILE A 47 -12.40 22.84 1.35
C ILE A 47 -12.64 22.03 0.07
N LEU A 48 -12.07 20.86 0.02
CA LEU A 48 -12.28 19.91 -1.07
C LEU A 48 -12.93 18.65 -0.51
N ASP A 49 -13.98 18.19 -1.17
CA ASP A 49 -14.63 16.93 -0.83
C ASP A 49 -13.85 15.76 -1.46
N TYR A 50 -13.51 14.82 -0.64
CA TYR A 50 -12.81 13.59 -1.01
C TYR A 50 -13.51 12.38 -0.41
N ASN A 51 -13.13 11.22 -0.90
CA ASN A 51 -13.48 9.95 -0.29
C ASN A 51 -12.18 9.27 0.16
N TYR A 52 -12.18 8.58 1.27
CA TYR A 52 -11.07 7.71 1.62
C TYR A 52 -11.49 6.24 1.57
N LEU A 53 -10.61 5.43 1.02
CA LEU A 53 -10.78 3.98 0.94
C LEU A 53 -10.21 3.34 2.21
N CYS A 54 -11.05 2.60 2.90
CA CYS A 54 -10.65 1.78 4.04
C CYS A 54 -10.80 0.30 3.69
N SER A 55 -9.71 -0.44 3.74
CA SER A 55 -9.72 -1.90 3.57
C SER A 55 -9.72 -2.57 4.94
N PHE A 56 -10.59 -3.55 5.12
CA PHE A 56 -10.72 -4.36 6.35
C PHE A 56 -10.10 -5.74 6.21
N THR A 57 -9.74 -6.15 5.00
CA THR A 57 -9.10 -7.44 4.76
C THR A 57 -7.74 -7.52 5.47
N ASN A 58 -7.56 -8.53 6.31
CA ASN A 58 -6.27 -8.79 6.95
C ASN A 58 -5.36 -9.59 6.02
N ILE A 59 -4.62 -8.89 5.18
CA ILE A 59 -3.71 -9.50 4.20
C ILE A 59 -2.51 -10.19 4.87
N LEU A 60 -2.12 -9.74 6.06
CA LEU A 60 -0.96 -10.26 6.79
C LEU A 60 -1.04 -11.78 7.02
N ASP A 61 -2.24 -12.31 7.24
CA ASP A 61 -2.47 -13.74 7.49
C ASP A 61 -2.15 -14.61 6.27
N TYR A 62 -2.19 -14.01 5.08
CA TYR A 62 -1.90 -14.67 3.81
C TYR A 62 -0.44 -14.58 3.38
N ILE A 63 0.42 -13.87 4.09
CA ILE A 63 1.84 -13.78 3.75
C ILE A 63 2.58 -15.03 4.20
N CYS A 64 3.30 -15.66 3.28
CA CYS A 64 4.23 -16.75 3.59
C CYS A 64 5.60 -16.16 3.95
N PHE A 65 5.79 -15.77 5.21
CA PHE A 65 7.02 -15.15 5.67
C PHE A 65 8.28 -15.94 5.36
N PRO A 66 8.32 -17.28 5.47
CA PRO A 66 9.51 -18.07 5.14
C PRO A 66 9.95 -18.01 3.67
N GLU A 67 9.06 -17.61 2.77
CA GLU A 67 9.33 -17.59 1.33
C GLU A 67 9.27 -16.17 0.75
N THR A 68 8.98 -15.18 1.57
CA THR A 68 8.99 -13.76 1.19
C THR A 68 10.41 -13.23 1.29
N ILE A 69 10.89 -12.56 0.25
CA ILE A 69 12.21 -11.93 0.25
C ILE A 69 12.07 -10.49 0.71
N PHE A 70 12.90 -10.10 1.66
CA PHE A 70 12.95 -8.75 2.18
C PHE A 70 14.27 -8.07 1.82
N ARG A 71 14.20 -6.78 1.52
CA ARG A 71 15.35 -5.90 1.35
C ARG A 71 15.49 -5.04 2.59
N HIS A 72 16.64 -5.10 3.23
CA HIS A 72 16.99 -4.29 4.38
C HIS A 72 17.96 -3.18 3.96
N GLU A 73 17.56 -1.93 4.11
CA GLU A 73 18.35 -0.76 3.77
C GLU A 73 18.82 -0.03 5.03
N ILE A 74 20.11 0.14 5.17
CA ILE A 74 20.74 0.90 6.26
C ILE A 74 21.42 2.12 5.66
N SER A 75 20.86 3.29 5.88
CA SER A 75 21.31 4.53 5.28
C SER A 75 22.57 5.13 5.96
N ILE A 76 22.81 4.85 7.26
CA ILE A 76 23.91 5.43 8.05
C ILE A 76 24.56 4.32 8.87
N PRO A 77 25.90 4.16 8.87
CA PRO A 77 26.94 5.02 8.28
C PRO A 77 27.30 4.70 6.82
N ARG A 78 26.76 3.67 6.25
CA ARG A 78 26.99 3.26 4.85
C ARG A 78 25.65 2.85 4.25
N ASN A 79 25.41 3.20 3.01
CA ASN A 79 24.27 2.67 2.24
C ASN A 79 24.50 1.17 2.01
N LEU A 80 24.10 0.36 3.00
CA LEU A 80 24.14 -1.10 2.91
C LEU A 80 22.75 -1.57 2.51
N ILE A 81 22.73 -2.48 1.56
CA ILE A 81 21.51 -3.19 1.14
C ILE A 81 21.80 -4.68 1.35
N ASP A 82 21.01 -5.30 2.20
CA ASP A 82 21.04 -6.73 2.46
C ASP A 82 19.72 -7.36 2.04
N TYR A 83 19.77 -8.58 1.52
CA TYR A 83 18.59 -9.38 1.21
C TYR A 83 18.41 -10.48 2.24
N ILE A 84 17.20 -10.59 2.78
CA ILE A 84 16.84 -11.59 3.79
C ILE A 84 15.86 -12.57 3.13
N ASN A 85 16.26 -13.82 3.06
CA ASN A 85 15.45 -14.89 2.48
C ASN A 85 14.48 -15.47 3.52
N GLY A 86 13.46 -14.67 3.81
CA GLY A 86 12.37 -15.07 4.70
C GLY A 86 12.63 -14.89 6.19
N PHE A 87 11.54 -14.94 6.92
CA PHE A 87 11.46 -15.07 8.37
C PHE A 87 10.58 -16.26 8.68
N SER A 88 10.83 -16.98 9.77
CA SER A 88 9.98 -18.13 10.13
C SER A 88 8.54 -17.72 10.44
N SER A 89 8.34 -16.48 10.87
CA SER A 89 7.03 -15.93 11.25
C SER A 89 7.02 -14.41 11.20
N PHE A 90 5.80 -13.83 11.32
CA PHE A 90 5.64 -12.39 11.51
C PHE A 90 6.31 -11.88 12.79
N SER A 91 6.28 -12.66 13.87
CA SER A 91 6.93 -12.29 15.13
C SER A 91 8.44 -12.15 14.99
N GLU A 92 9.08 -13.04 14.24
CA GLU A 92 10.51 -12.93 13.95
C GLU A 92 10.83 -11.70 13.10
N TYR A 93 10.00 -11.42 12.09
CA TYR A 93 10.10 -10.18 11.30
C TYR A 93 10.01 -8.94 12.19
N GLN A 94 9.04 -8.88 13.11
CA GLN A 94 8.87 -7.76 14.04
C GLN A 94 10.06 -7.60 14.97
N GLU A 95 10.57 -8.71 15.56
CA GLU A 95 11.73 -8.69 16.41
C GLU A 95 12.98 -8.20 15.66
N TYR A 96 13.18 -8.68 14.43
CA TYR A 96 14.29 -8.24 13.59
C TYR A 96 14.22 -6.74 13.31
N TRP A 97 13.02 -6.25 12.92
CA TRP A 97 12.82 -4.84 12.62
C TRP A 97 13.02 -3.92 13.82
N GLN A 98 12.50 -4.31 14.99
CA GLN A 98 12.62 -3.52 16.23
C GLN A 98 14.06 -3.40 16.74
N ASN A 99 14.89 -4.39 16.48
CA ASN A 99 16.24 -4.49 17.03
C ASN A 99 17.34 -4.06 16.05
N ARG A 100 17.00 -3.62 14.84
CA ARG A 100 17.99 -3.23 13.84
C ARG A 100 17.71 -1.85 13.25
N PRO A 101 18.79 -1.05 13.03
CA PRO A 101 18.66 0.23 12.35
C PRO A 101 18.35 0.00 10.87
N GLY A 102 17.60 0.93 10.27
CA GLY A 102 17.28 0.89 8.85
C GLY A 102 15.82 0.63 8.57
N VAL A 103 15.52 0.36 7.32
CA VAL A 103 14.17 0.10 6.84
C VAL A 103 14.15 -1.24 6.12
N ILE A 104 13.13 -2.05 6.37
CA ILE A 104 12.96 -3.36 5.75
C ILE A 104 11.73 -3.27 4.85
N PHE A 105 11.91 -3.59 3.58
CA PHE A 105 10.86 -3.64 2.57
C PHE A 105 10.73 -5.06 2.02
N PRO A 106 9.56 -5.56 1.73
CA PRO A 106 9.43 -6.76 0.91
C PRO A 106 9.86 -6.43 -0.53
N GLU A 107 10.72 -7.25 -1.07
CA GLU A 107 11.18 -7.20 -2.47
C GLU A 107 10.36 -8.15 -3.34
N MET A 108 10.04 -9.33 -2.81
CA MET A 108 9.15 -10.31 -3.38
C MET A 108 8.24 -10.84 -2.28
N ILE A 109 6.93 -10.86 -2.51
CA ILE A 109 5.96 -11.35 -1.53
C ILE A 109 5.42 -12.70 -2.00
N THR A 110 5.54 -13.72 -1.17
CA THR A 110 4.88 -15.00 -1.41
C THR A 110 3.57 -15.07 -0.62
N MET A 111 2.47 -15.27 -1.35
CA MET A 111 1.14 -15.43 -0.76
C MET A 111 0.83 -16.90 -0.53
N LYS A 112 0.22 -17.20 0.60
CA LYS A 112 -0.28 -18.53 0.96
C LYS A 112 -1.48 -18.92 0.09
N GLU A 113 -1.75 -20.22 0.04
CA GLU A 113 -3.00 -20.76 -0.49
C GLU A 113 -4.21 -20.12 0.21
N GLY A 114 -5.28 -19.88 -0.56
CA GLY A 114 -6.51 -19.25 -0.06
C GLY A 114 -6.52 -17.72 -0.14
N PHE A 115 -5.42 -17.07 -0.55
CA PHE A 115 -5.46 -15.64 -0.88
C PHE A 115 -6.31 -15.40 -2.13
N ASP A 116 -7.18 -14.39 -2.07
CA ASP A 116 -7.99 -13.99 -3.23
C ASP A 116 -7.13 -13.29 -4.29
N LYS A 117 -6.71 -14.04 -5.29
CA LYS A 117 -5.88 -13.56 -6.42
C LYS A 117 -6.62 -12.58 -7.35
N THR A 118 -7.92 -12.41 -7.15
CA THR A 118 -8.75 -11.49 -7.96
C THR A 118 -8.83 -10.09 -7.37
N LEU A 119 -8.24 -9.86 -6.20
CA LEU A 119 -8.15 -8.53 -5.60
C LEU A 119 -7.36 -7.58 -6.50
N ASP A 120 -7.94 -6.41 -6.77
CA ASP A 120 -7.29 -5.36 -7.55
C ASP A 120 -6.53 -4.37 -6.70
N TYR A 121 -6.90 -4.24 -5.44
CA TYR A 121 -6.23 -3.35 -4.52
C TYR A 121 -6.28 -3.91 -3.10
N PHE A 122 -5.15 -3.88 -2.44
CA PHE A 122 -5.04 -4.21 -1.02
C PHE A 122 -3.87 -3.50 -0.34
N ILE A 123 -3.95 -3.40 0.97
CA ILE A 123 -2.91 -2.82 1.82
C ILE A 123 -2.40 -3.91 2.75
N ILE A 124 -1.09 -4.07 2.82
CA ILE A 124 -0.48 -4.93 3.82
C ILE A 124 -0.08 -4.02 4.99
N ARG A 125 -0.81 -4.14 6.10
CA ARG A 125 -0.51 -3.44 7.33
C ARG A 125 0.60 -4.17 8.08
N ASP A 126 1.29 -3.46 8.96
CA ASP A 126 2.27 -4.01 9.91
C ASP A 126 3.57 -4.58 9.31
N ILE A 127 3.69 -4.65 8.00
CA ILE A 127 4.98 -4.70 7.34
C ILE A 127 5.23 -3.33 6.71
N ASN A 128 6.49 -2.94 6.63
CA ASN A 128 6.89 -1.58 6.26
C ASN A 128 6.63 -1.29 4.75
N ILE A 129 5.39 -1.53 4.33
CA ILE A 129 4.86 -1.07 3.06
C ILE A 129 3.94 0.10 3.36
N HIS A 130 4.39 1.29 3.01
CA HIS A 130 3.58 2.51 3.14
C HIS A 130 2.63 2.72 1.96
N TYR A 131 2.49 1.72 1.08
CA TYR A 131 1.76 1.81 -0.18
C TYR A 131 0.68 0.73 -0.26
N GLY A 132 -0.35 1.01 -1.04
CA GLY A 132 -1.26 -0.05 -1.49
C GLY A 132 -0.64 -0.83 -2.65
N ILE A 133 -1.02 -2.09 -2.76
CA ILE A 133 -0.69 -2.93 -3.89
C ILE A 133 -1.87 -2.93 -4.85
N ALA A 134 -1.59 -2.65 -6.11
CA ALA A 134 -2.59 -2.59 -7.18
C ALA A 134 -2.32 -3.66 -8.23
N SER A 135 -3.39 -4.27 -8.75
CA SER A 135 -3.30 -5.15 -9.92
C SER A 135 -3.01 -4.34 -11.20
N GLU A 136 -2.52 -5.00 -12.23
CA GLU A 136 -2.38 -4.37 -13.56
C GLU A 136 -3.74 -3.92 -14.12
N ARG A 137 -4.84 -4.59 -13.77
CA ARG A 137 -6.19 -4.18 -14.17
C ARG A 137 -6.57 -2.83 -13.57
N LEU A 138 -6.35 -2.64 -12.27
CA LEU A 138 -6.62 -1.35 -11.62
C LEU A 138 -5.69 -0.26 -12.16
N LYS A 139 -4.41 -0.54 -12.32
CA LYS A 139 -3.46 0.40 -12.89
C LYS A 139 -3.90 0.86 -14.28
N THR A 140 -4.25 -0.07 -15.17
CA THR A 140 -4.75 0.24 -16.52
C THR A 140 -6.00 1.10 -16.45
N ALA A 141 -6.97 0.75 -15.59
CA ALA A 141 -8.17 1.55 -15.43
C ALA A 141 -7.90 2.98 -14.96
N ILE A 142 -6.94 3.16 -14.05
CA ILE A 142 -6.50 4.47 -13.56
C ILE A 142 -5.87 5.29 -14.71
N GLU A 143 -4.99 4.68 -15.49
CA GLU A 143 -4.30 5.34 -16.60
C GLU A 143 -5.27 5.72 -17.74
N GLU A 144 -6.17 4.81 -18.14
CA GLU A 144 -7.18 5.03 -19.18
C GLU A 144 -8.18 6.13 -18.84
N ASN A 145 -8.52 6.29 -17.55
CA ASN A 145 -9.41 7.36 -17.08
C ASN A 145 -8.67 8.65 -16.72
N GLY A 146 -7.35 8.72 -16.94
CA GLY A 146 -6.57 9.92 -16.68
C GLY A 146 -6.47 10.32 -15.21
N ILE A 147 -6.67 9.38 -14.29
CA ILE A 147 -6.60 9.62 -12.85
C ILE A 147 -5.15 9.94 -12.45
N THR A 148 -4.97 11.02 -11.72
CA THR A 148 -3.65 11.53 -11.34
C THR A 148 -3.40 11.45 -9.82
N GLY A 149 -2.13 11.51 -9.41
CA GLY A 149 -1.74 11.52 -7.99
C GLY A 149 -1.20 10.19 -7.49
N LEU A 150 -1.07 9.18 -8.35
CA LEU A 150 -0.42 7.91 -8.06
C LEU A 150 0.85 7.74 -8.87
N ARG A 151 1.80 7.05 -8.28
CA ARG A 151 2.99 6.52 -8.94
C ARG A 151 3.01 5.01 -8.71
N PHE A 152 3.19 4.24 -9.77
CA PHE A 152 3.29 2.80 -9.71
C PHE A 152 4.76 2.37 -9.77
N GLU A 153 5.12 1.45 -8.91
CA GLU A 153 6.40 0.75 -8.92
C GLU A 153 6.10 -0.75 -8.92
N PRO A 154 6.84 -1.54 -9.73
CA PRO A 154 6.59 -2.98 -9.79
C PRO A 154 6.99 -3.65 -8.46
N ILE A 155 6.20 -4.62 -8.06
CA ILE A 155 6.52 -5.55 -6.97
C ILE A 155 6.20 -6.97 -7.43
N GLU A 156 7.07 -7.90 -7.10
CA GLU A 156 6.86 -9.30 -7.43
C GLU A 156 6.00 -9.98 -6.37
N ILE A 157 4.90 -10.61 -6.82
CA ILE A 157 4.01 -11.39 -5.95
C ILE A 157 3.89 -12.80 -6.50
N VAL A 158 4.28 -13.78 -5.68
CA VAL A 158 4.17 -15.20 -5.98
C VAL A 158 2.96 -15.77 -5.25
N PHE A 159 2.11 -16.47 -5.97
CA PHE A 159 0.92 -17.13 -5.40
C PHE A 159 1.13 -18.64 -5.34
N LYS A 160 0.81 -19.24 -4.21
CA LYS A 160 0.73 -20.69 -4.04
C LYS A 160 -0.59 -21.27 -4.51
#